data_0c10442511172503633b4b849dfe84ae
#
_entry.id   0c10442511172503633b4b849dfe84ae
#
_cell.length_a   1.000
_cell.length_b   1.000
_cell.length_c   1.000
_cell.angle_alpha   90.00
_cell.angle_beta   90.00
_cell.angle_gamma   90.00
#
_symmetry.space_group_name_H-M   'P 1'
#
loop_
_entity.id
_entity.type
_entity.pdbx_description
1 polymer ?
#
loop_
_entity_poly.entity_id
_entity_poly.type
_entity_poly.pdbx_seq_one_letter_code
_entity_poly.pdbx_strand_id
1 'polypeptide(L)'
;TKIVQKLINEEIVVELGLGDSTGGRPPKILKLNSKAGNFISIYLASDYIELVLYDLGVKRIYEDKHDIWIRTKNKIIDDIVAMIERAIETSRVKVLGIGIAVNGLVDTKSGISVYSPHYKWNNVNLVKILEEKFNIKVYVENDVRAMAMGEKSYGIAKKSENFVVINIENGVGSALYLNNQIYRGTHFGAGEFGH
;
A
#
# COMPACT_ATOMS: atom_id res chain seq x y z
N THR A 1 26.15 11.52 2.23
CA THR A 1 26.06 11.28 0.78
C THR A 1 25.12 12.31 0.14
N LYS A 2 25.26 12.60 -1.17
CA LYS A 2 24.40 13.55 -1.90
C LYS A 2 22.91 13.20 -1.78
N ILE A 3 22.57 11.90 -1.76
CA ILE A 3 21.18 11.43 -1.62
C ILE A 3 20.62 11.81 -0.25
N VAL A 4 21.35 11.57 0.83
CA VAL A 4 20.92 11.92 2.20
C VAL A 4 20.71 13.42 2.34
N GLN A 5 21.64 14.22 1.80
CA GLN A 5 21.50 15.68 1.83
C GLN A 5 20.26 16.17 1.08
N LYS A 6 19.94 15.54 -0.08
CA LYS A 6 18.70 15.83 -0.81
C LYS A 6 17.46 15.53 0.02
N LEU A 7 17.41 14.35 0.67
CA LEU A 7 16.29 13.95 1.51
C LEU A 7 16.11 14.87 2.75
N ILE A 8 17.22 15.38 3.31
CA ILE A 8 17.20 16.35 4.40
C ILE A 8 16.66 17.71 3.90
N ASN A 9 17.14 18.16 2.74
CA ASN A 9 16.69 19.43 2.15
C ASN A 9 15.21 19.41 1.74
N GLU A 10 14.70 18.23 1.37
CA GLU A 10 13.28 18.00 1.08
C GLU A 10 12.46 17.72 2.37
N GLU A 11 13.07 17.81 3.54
CA GLU A 11 12.46 17.57 4.85
C GLU A 11 11.87 16.15 5.03
N ILE A 12 12.19 15.21 4.14
CA ILE A 12 11.75 13.81 4.21
C ILE A 12 12.45 13.08 5.34
N VAL A 13 13.72 13.44 5.60
CA VAL A 13 14.56 12.88 6.67
C VAL A 13 15.03 14.01 7.57
N VAL A 14 15.03 13.79 8.89
CA VAL A 14 15.57 14.70 9.90
C VAL A 14 16.75 14.07 10.63
N GLU A 15 17.74 14.90 10.99
CA GLU A 15 18.85 14.49 11.86
C GLU A 15 18.39 14.55 13.33
N LEU A 16 18.51 13.45 14.08
CA LEU A 16 18.17 13.38 15.51
C LEU A 16 19.34 13.70 16.43
N GLY A 17 20.55 13.84 15.88
CA GLY A 17 21.79 14.06 16.63
C GLY A 17 22.86 13.03 16.31
N LEU A 18 23.84 12.93 17.19
CA LEU A 18 24.96 11.98 17.08
C LEU A 18 24.62 10.71 17.87
N GLY A 19 24.93 9.56 17.29
CA GLY A 19 24.84 8.26 17.96
C GLY A 19 26.10 7.97 18.82
N ASP A 20 26.02 6.85 19.55
CA ASP A 20 27.12 6.37 20.36
C ASP A 20 28.35 6.05 19.49
N SER A 21 29.53 6.46 19.95
CA SER A 21 30.81 6.22 19.26
C SER A 21 31.59 5.14 19.97
N THR A 22 31.97 4.10 19.25
CA THR A 22 32.90 3.04 19.75
C THR A 22 34.36 3.31 19.36
N GLY A 23 34.71 4.55 19.01
CA GLY A 23 36.00 4.99 18.54
C GLY A 23 35.93 5.56 17.13
N GLY A 24 36.11 6.86 16.96
CA GLY A 24 36.01 7.60 15.72
C GLY A 24 34.91 8.69 15.77
N ARG A 25 34.59 9.28 14.60
CA ARG A 25 33.56 10.31 14.53
C ARG A 25 32.18 9.70 14.77
N PRO A 26 31.39 10.20 15.75
CA PRO A 26 30.05 9.69 16.02
C PRO A 26 29.17 9.71 14.76
N PRO A 27 28.38 8.64 14.48
CA PRO A 27 27.48 8.61 13.38
C PRO A 27 26.30 9.56 13.59
N LYS A 28 25.85 10.23 12.52
CA LYS A 28 24.60 11.00 12.57
C LYS A 28 23.40 10.05 12.50
N ILE A 29 22.49 10.15 13.46
CA ILE A 29 21.24 9.40 13.46
C ILE A 29 20.24 10.13 12.56
N LEU A 30 19.71 9.42 11.58
CA LEU A 30 18.68 9.92 10.68
C LEU A 30 17.36 9.25 10.99
N LYS A 31 16.28 10.02 10.93
CA LYS A 31 14.90 9.52 11.07
C LYS A 31 14.02 10.05 9.94
N LEU A 32 13.07 9.25 9.50
CA LEU A 32 12.02 9.71 8.61
C LEU A 32 11.19 10.80 9.31
N ASN A 33 10.96 11.91 8.62
CA ASN A 33 10.08 12.97 9.14
C ASN A 33 8.62 12.57 8.95
N SER A 34 7.98 12.11 10.01
CA SER A 34 6.58 11.69 9.95
C SER A 34 5.61 12.79 9.47
N LYS A 35 6.03 14.07 9.58
CA LYS A 35 5.23 15.22 9.17
C LYS A 35 5.49 15.70 7.73
N ALA A 36 6.42 15.07 7.00
CA ALA A 36 6.76 15.49 5.64
C ALA A 36 5.66 15.18 4.61
N GLY A 37 4.74 14.29 4.95
CA GLY A 37 3.62 13.95 4.10
C GLY A 37 2.80 12.79 4.67
N ASN A 38 1.68 12.54 4.03
CA ASN A 38 0.79 11.44 4.36
C ASN A 38 0.66 10.47 3.18
N PHE A 39 0.20 9.26 3.42
CA PHE A 39 -0.20 8.33 2.37
C PHE A 39 -1.54 7.67 2.73
N ILE A 40 -2.28 7.32 1.71
CA ILE A 40 -3.57 6.63 1.81
C ILE A 40 -3.36 5.15 1.51
N SER A 41 -3.91 4.29 2.35
CA SER A 41 -4.04 2.86 2.11
C SER A 41 -5.51 2.52 1.96
N ILE A 42 -5.86 1.76 0.92
CA ILE A 42 -7.21 1.29 0.66
C ILE A 42 -7.19 -0.23 0.57
N TYR A 43 -8.06 -0.87 1.33
CA TYR A 43 -8.34 -2.29 1.22
C TYR A 43 -9.74 -2.50 0.65
N LEU A 44 -9.82 -3.14 -0.49
CA LEU A 44 -11.06 -3.57 -1.10
C LEU A 44 -11.34 -5.02 -0.70
N ALA A 45 -12.09 -5.19 0.38
CA ALA A 45 -12.59 -6.48 0.82
C ALA A 45 -13.79 -6.93 -0.02
N SER A 46 -14.30 -8.14 0.20
CA SER A 46 -15.44 -8.67 -0.56
C SER A 46 -16.75 -7.89 -0.36
N ASP A 47 -16.91 -7.25 0.79
CA ASP A 47 -18.17 -6.64 1.26
C ASP A 47 -18.01 -5.24 1.85
N TYR A 48 -16.77 -4.73 1.97
CA TYR A 48 -16.49 -3.37 2.42
C TYR A 48 -15.24 -2.79 1.76
N ILE A 49 -15.13 -1.47 1.84
CA ILE A 49 -13.92 -0.71 1.54
C ILE A 49 -13.42 -0.12 2.85
N GLU A 50 -12.16 -0.31 3.15
CA GLU A 50 -11.48 0.34 4.27
C GLU A 50 -10.40 1.27 3.73
N LEU A 51 -10.42 2.53 4.18
CA LEU A 51 -9.41 3.52 3.86
C LEU A 51 -8.76 4.02 5.14
N VAL A 52 -7.43 4.06 5.16
CA VAL A 52 -6.67 4.62 6.25
C VAL A 52 -5.67 5.64 5.73
N LEU A 53 -5.66 6.83 6.32
CA LEU A 53 -4.65 7.87 6.11
C LEU A 53 -3.56 7.71 7.17
N TYR A 54 -2.31 7.59 6.74
CA TYR A 54 -1.14 7.45 7.59
C TYR A 54 -0.18 8.62 7.43
N ASP A 55 0.56 8.95 8.49
CA ASP A 55 1.80 9.73 8.35
C ASP A 55 2.96 8.83 7.88
N LEU A 56 4.11 9.44 7.52
CA LEU A 56 5.29 8.68 7.12
C LEU A 56 5.90 7.83 8.25
N GLY A 57 5.49 8.02 9.49
CA GLY A 57 5.83 7.15 10.62
C GLY A 57 4.88 5.96 10.79
N VAL A 58 3.93 5.76 9.85
CA VAL A 58 2.91 4.71 9.87
C VAL A 58 1.93 4.86 11.04
N LYS A 59 1.75 6.08 11.54
CA LYS A 59 0.70 6.40 12.51
C LYS A 59 -0.60 6.68 11.76
N ARG A 60 -1.69 6.02 12.17
CA ARG A 60 -3.04 6.30 11.65
C ARG A 60 -3.47 7.72 12.03
N ILE A 61 -3.97 8.48 11.06
CA ILE A 61 -4.47 9.85 11.21
C ILE A 61 -5.98 9.88 11.07
N TYR A 62 -6.50 9.15 10.08
CA TYR A 62 -7.92 9.07 9.75
C TYR A 62 -8.24 7.67 9.25
N GLU A 63 -9.43 7.20 9.53
CA GLU A 63 -9.94 5.90 9.10
C GLU A 63 -11.39 6.05 8.64
N ASP A 64 -11.72 5.42 7.53
CA ASP A 64 -13.06 5.40 6.97
C ASP A 64 -13.38 3.99 6.48
N LYS A 65 -14.56 3.49 6.78
CA LYS A 65 -15.02 2.18 6.36
C LYS A 65 -16.41 2.28 5.75
N HIS A 66 -16.59 1.72 4.58
CA HIS A 66 -17.83 1.76 3.82
C HIS A 66 -18.25 0.36 3.37
N ASP A 67 -19.45 -0.07 3.78
CA ASP A 67 -19.99 -1.36 3.35
C ASP A 67 -20.47 -1.31 1.90
N ILE A 68 -20.15 -2.34 1.13
CA ILE A 68 -20.50 -2.43 -0.29
C ILE A 68 -21.85 -3.13 -0.46
N TRP A 69 -22.92 -2.35 -0.64
CA TRP A 69 -24.25 -2.84 -0.94
C TRP A 69 -24.50 -3.01 -2.44
N ILE A 70 -23.96 -2.11 -3.26
CA ILE A 70 -24.09 -2.08 -4.71
C ILE A 70 -22.74 -2.38 -5.35
N ARG A 71 -22.61 -3.53 -6.00
CA ARG A 71 -21.35 -4.05 -6.55
C ARG A 71 -21.14 -3.70 -8.03
N THR A 72 -21.68 -2.58 -8.51
CA THR A 72 -21.35 -2.10 -9.85
C THR A 72 -20.00 -1.41 -9.86
N LYS A 73 -19.25 -1.57 -10.95
CA LYS A 73 -17.92 -0.96 -11.10
C LYS A 73 -17.95 0.54 -10.79
N ASN A 74 -18.88 1.27 -11.38
CA ASN A 74 -18.95 2.72 -11.23
C ASN A 74 -19.22 3.11 -9.77
N LYS A 75 -20.18 2.45 -9.10
CA LYS A 75 -20.49 2.76 -7.70
C LYS A 75 -19.32 2.53 -6.76
N ILE A 76 -18.59 1.42 -6.94
CA ILE A 76 -17.40 1.14 -6.12
C ILE A 76 -16.30 2.19 -6.37
N ILE A 77 -16.08 2.59 -7.62
CA ILE A 77 -15.10 3.64 -7.94
C ILE A 77 -15.55 4.99 -7.35
N ASP A 78 -16.84 5.34 -7.44
CA ASP A 78 -17.37 6.56 -6.85
C ASP A 78 -17.20 6.59 -5.32
N ASP A 79 -17.42 5.44 -4.65
CA ASP A 79 -17.22 5.30 -3.20
C ASP A 79 -15.74 5.49 -2.82
N ILE A 80 -14.83 4.82 -3.55
CA ILE A 80 -13.38 5.00 -3.37
C ILE A 80 -12.99 6.47 -3.53
N VAL A 81 -13.48 7.11 -4.56
CA VAL A 81 -13.22 8.52 -4.85
C VAL A 81 -13.67 9.41 -3.70
N ALA A 82 -14.92 9.24 -3.24
CA ALA A 82 -15.46 10.01 -2.13
C ALA A 82 -14.68 9.81 -0.82
N MET A 83 -14.23 8.57 -0.55
CA MET A 83 -13.39 8.27 0.62
C MET A 83 -12.02 8.95 0.52
N ILE A 84 -11.39 8.93 -0.67
CA ILE A 84 -10.11 9.62 -0.89
C ILE A 84 -10.25 11.13 -0.70
N GLU A 85 -11.33 11.74 -1.22
CA GLU A 85 -11.61 13.18 -1.06
C GLU A 85 -11.67 13.54 0.43
N ARG A 86 -12.43 12.82 1.24
CA ARG A 86 -12.50 13.04 2.70
C ARG A 86 -11.15 12.88 3.40
N ALA A 87 -10.36 11.88 3.00
CA ALA A 87 -9.04 11.67 3.56
C ALA A 87 -8.07 12.82 3.21
N ILE A 88 -8.13 13.34 1.97
CA ILE A 88 -7.32 14.49 1.54
C ILE A 88 -7.72 15.76 2.29
N GLU A 89 -9.02 16.00 2.46
CA GLU A 89 -9.54 17.14 3.25
C GLU A 89 -9.10 17.09 4.72
N THR A 90 -9.00 15.88 5.28
CA THR A 90 -8.53 15.66 6.65
C THR A 90 -7.01 15.85 6.77
N SER A 91 -6.28 15.64 5.69
CA SER A 91 -4.82 15.72 5.68
C SER A 91 -4.34 17.17 5.81
N ARG A 92 -3.48 17.44 6.80
CA ARG A 92 -2.87 18.76 7.02
C ARG A 92 -1.58 18.97 6.21
N VAL A 93 -1.12 17.94 5.53
CA VAL A 93 0.10 17.92 4.72
C VAL A 93 -0.16 17.19 3.41
N LYS A 94 0.76 17.29 2.46
CA LYS A 94 0.61 16.68 1.15
C LYS A 94 0.42 15.16 1.26
N VAL A 95 -0.56 14.60 0.56
CA VAL A 95 -0.67 13.16 0.33
C VAL A 95 0.31 12.78 -0.78
N LEU A 96 1.26 11.92 -0.46
CA LEU A 96 2.39 11.54 -1.31
C LEU A 96 2.06 10.37 -2.24
N GLY A 97 1.11 9.53 -1.85
CA GLY A 97 0.72 8.37 -2.64
C GLY A 97 -0.51 7.66 -2.08
N ILE A 98 -1.10 6.82 -2.91
CA ILE A 98 -2.25 5.98 -2.59
C ILE A 98 -1.88 4.54 -2.92
N GLY A 99 -2.00 3.64 -1.96
CA GLY A 99 -1.86 2.19 -2.13
C GLY A 99 -3.21 1.51 -2.06
N ILE A 100 -3.50 0.60 -2.98
CA ILE A 100 -4.76 -0.14 -3.04
C ILE A 100 -4.47 -1.63 -3.04
N ALA A 101 -5.01 -2.35 -2.06
CA ALA A 101 -5.05 -3.80 -2.02
C ALA A 101 -6.42 -4.26 -2.53
N VAL A 102 -6.43 -5.10 -3.58
CA VAL A 102 -7.65 -5.62 -4.20
C VAL A 102 -7.56 -7.13 -4.40
N ASN A 103 -8.66 -7.83 -4.19
CA ASN A 103 -8.68 -9.26 -4.43
C ASN A 103 -8.59 -9.62 -5.92
N GLY A 104 -8.11 -10.84 -6.21
CA GLY A 104 -8.01 -11.41 -7.55
C GLY A 104 -6.73 -11.04 -8.29
N LEU A 105 -6.77 -11.13 -9.60
CA LEU A 105 -5.60 -10.99 -10.46
C LEU A 105 -5.27 -9.52 -10.73
N VAL A 106 -4.07 -9.10 -10.39
CA VAL A 106 -3.60 -7.71 -10.51
C VAL A 106 -2.32 -7.62 -11.34
N ASP A 107 -2.35 -6.87 -12.43
CA ASP A 107 -1.15 -6.41 -13.13
C ASP A 107 -0.66 -5.12 -12.48
N THR A 108 0.32 -5.26 -11.62
CA THR A 108 0.92 -4.13 -10.88
C THR A 108 1.74 -3.20 -11.76
N LYS A 109 2.17 -3.65 -12.96
CA LYS A 109 2.97 -2.83 -13.89
C LYS A 109 2.09 -1.83 -14.64
N SER A 110 0.93 -2.28 -15.11
CA SER A 110 -0.05 -1.43 -15.80
C SER A 110 -1.08 -0.79 -14.88
N GLY A 111 -1.12 -1.20 -13.61
CA GLY A 111 -2.07 -0.66 -12.63
C GLY A 111 -3.50 -1.16 -12.82
N ILE A 112 -3.65 -2.36 -13.36
CA ILE A 112 -4.95 -2.93 -13.75
C ILE A 112 -5.35 -4.06 -12.81
N SER A 113 -6.57 -3.99 -12.25
CA SER A 113 -7.28 -5.16 -11.75
C SER A 113 -7.77 -5.95 -12.96
N VAL A 114 -7.02 -7.02 -13.31
CA VAL A 114 -7.27 -7.84 -14.50
C VAL A 114 -8.56 -8.61 -14.33
N TYR A 115 -8.73 -9.23 -13.18
CA TYR A 115 -9.94 -9.93 -12.81
C TYR A 115 -10.16 -9.89 -11.29
N SER A 116 -11.34 -9.48 -10.86
CA SER A 116 -11.76 -9.55 -9.46
C SER A 116 -13.15 -10.21 -9.40
N PRO A 117 -13.23 -11.44 -8.86
CA PRO A 117 -14.48 -12.22 -8.86
C PRO A 117 -15.56 -11.56 -7.99
N HIS A 118 -15.20 -10.98 -6.85
CA HIS A 118 -16.16 -10.36 -5.93
C HIS A 118 -16.87 -9.14 -6.55
N TYR A 119 -16.18 -8.38 -7.39
CA TYR A 119 -16.71 -7.18 -8.03
C TYR A 119 -17.14 -7.40 -9.48
N LYS A 120 -16.91 -8.62 -10.01
CA LYS A 120 -17.09 -8.93 -11.43
C LYS A 120 -16.34 -7.95 -12.34
N TRP A 121 -15.16 -7.52 -11.88
CA TRP A 121 -14.33 -6.61 -12.65
C TRP A 121 -13.52 -7.36 -13.69
N ASN A 122 -13.39 -6.73 -14.85
CA ASN A 122 -12.55 -7.17 -15.95
C ASN A 122 -11.74 -5.97 -16.45
N ASN A 123 -10.43 -6.05 -16.38
CA ASN A 123 -9.49 -5.05 -16.89
C ASN A 123 -9.81 -3.61 -16.42
N VAL A 124 -10.00 -3.41 -15.11
CA VAL A 124 -10.26 -2.09 -14.54
C VAL A 124 -8.94 -1.41 -14.20
N ASN A 125 -8.60 -0.35 -14.92
CA ASN A 125 -7.37 0.43 -14.69
C ASN A 125 -7.58 1.42 -13.53
N LEU A 126 -7.42 0.94 -12.30
CA LEU A 126 -7.59 1.74 -11.08
C LEU A 126 -6.56 2.87 -11.00
N VAL A 127 -5.31 2.58 -11.37
CA VAL A 127 -4.23 3.57 -11.33
C VAL A 127 -4.57 4.75 -12.23
N LYS A 128 -4.92 4.50 -13.50
CA LYS A 128 -5.25 5.57 -14.43
C LYS A 128 -6.42 6.42 -13.95
N ILE A 129 -7.52 5.78 -13.52
CA ILE A 129 -8.73 6.46 -13.07
C ILE A 129 -8.44 7.42 -11.91
N LEU A 130 -7.67 6.96 -10.92
CA LEU A 130 -7.42 7.74 -9.71
C LEU A 130 -6.28 8.74 -9.87
N GLU A 131 -5.21 8.41 -10.62
CA GLU A 131 -4.14 9.37 -10.93
C GLU A 131 -4.66 10.55 -11.77
N GLU A 132 -5.53 10.32 -12.76
CA GLU A 132 -6.14 11.37 -13.56
C GLU A 132 -7.02 12.31 -12.71
N LYS A 133 -7.72 11.77 -11.71
CA LYS A 133 -8.58 12.57 -10.84
C LYS A 133 -7.81 13.36 -9.77
N PHE A 134 -6.86 12.73 -9.10
CA PHE A 134 -6.23 13.31 -7.91
C PHE A 134 -4.85 13.89 -8.16
N ASN A 135 -4.21 13.60 -9.29
CA ASN A 135 -2.81 13.93 -9.57
C ASN A 135 -1.86 13.47 -8.45
N ILE A 136 -2.15 12.31 -7.86
CA ILE A 136 -1.37 11.63 -6.82
C ILE A 136 -0.98 10.27 -7.35
N LYS A 137 0.26 9.82 -7.06
CA LYS A 137 0.75 8.50 -7.47
C LYS A 137 -0.08 7.39 -6.83
N VAL A 138 -0.57 6.45 -7.63
CA VAL A 138 -1.38 5.31 -7.20
C VAL A 138 -0.66 4.00 -7.47
N TYR A 139 -0.73 3.08 -6.52
CA TYR A 139 -0.19 1.73 -6.62
C TYR A 139 -1.29 0.72 -6.30
N VAL A 140 -1.36 -0.34 -7.08
CA VAL A 140 -2.31 -1.43 -6.85
C VAL A 140 -1.58 -2.75 -6.68
N GLU A 141 -2.01 -3.57 -5.73
CA GLU A 141 -1.48 -4.93 -5.51
C GLU A 141 -2.63 -5.87 -5.15
N ASN A 142 -2.41 -7.16 -5.34
CA ASN A 142 -3.30 -8.17 -4.79
C ASN A 142 -3.28 -8.12 -3.26
N ASP A 143 -4.42 -8.31 -2.62
CA ASP A 143 -4.63 -8.21 -1.18
C ASP A 143 -3.70 -9.11 -0.36
N VAL A 144 -3.59 -10.40 -0.69
CA VAL A 144 -2.73 -11.34 0.06
C VAL A 144 -1.25 -11.04 -0.16
N ARG A 145 -0.87 -10.54 -1.35
CA ARG A 145 0.50 -10.07 -1.59
C ARG A 145 0.81 -8.80 -0.81
N ALA A 146 -0.16 -7.88 -0.70
CA ALA A 146 -0.02 -6.71 0.15
C ALA A 146 0.14 -7.11 1.63
N MET A 147 -0.62 -8.11 2.11
CA MET A 147 -0.42 -8.70 3.44
C MET A 147 1.00 -9.25 3.64
N ALA A 148 1.52 -10.00 2.65
CA ALA A 148 2.88 -10.55 2.72
C ALA A 148 3.94 -9.44 2.77
N MET A 149 3.76 -8.35 2.03
CA MET A 149 4.64 -7.17 2.11
C MET A 149 4.55 -6.50 3.48
N GLY A 150 3.36 -6.43 4.07
CA GLY A 150 3.13 -5.92 5.43
C GLY A 150 3.83 -6.78 6.48
N GLU A 151 3.70 -8.11 6.42
CA GLU A 151 4.38 -9.06 7.32
C GLU A 151 5.91 -8.97 7.21
N LYS A 152 6.42 -8.79 6.01
CA LYS A 152 7.87 -8.57 5.80
C LYS A 152 8.35 -7.26 6.39
N SER A 153 7.57 -6.20 6.28
CA SER A 153 8.00 -4.85 6.69
C SER A 153 7.79 -4.60 8.18
N TYR A 154 6.67 -5.07 8.73
CA TYR A 154 6.21 -4.71 10.07
C TYR A 154 5.88 -5.91 10.95
N GLY A 155 5.60 -7.08 10.38
CA GLY A 155 5.12 -8.27 11.08
C GLY A 155 6.23 -9.25 11.50
N ILE A 156 5.83 -10.52 11.61
CA ILE A 156 6.68 -11.61 12.09
C ILE A 156 7.74 -12.06 11.06
N ALA A 157 7.49 -11.78 9.76
CA ALA A 157 8.36 -12.22 8.67
C ALA A 157 9.54 -11.26 8.39
N LYS A 158 9.81 -10.26 9.24
CA LYS A 158 10.87 -9.24 9.02
C LYS A 158 12.24 -9.85 8.69
N LYS A 159 12.60 -10.96 9.34
CA LYS A 159 13.89 -11.62 9.17
C LYS A 159 13.85 -12.78 8.17
N SER A 160 12.69 -13.16 7.66
CA SER A 160 12.51 -14.28 6.74
C SER A 160 12.73 -13.85 5.30
N GLU A 161 13.60 -14.53 4.58
CA GLU A 161 13.84 -14.30 3.15
C GLU A 161 12.85 -15.04 2.27
N ASN A 162 12.30 -16.14 2.80
CA ASN A 162 11.34 -16.99 2.13
C ASN A 162 10.20 -17.33 3.08
N PHE A 163 8.98 -17.07 2.68
CA PHE A 163 7.77 -17.45 3.43
C PHE A 163 6.54 -17.44 2.53
N VAL A 164 5.47 -18.02 3.02
CA VAL A 164 4.15 -18.00 2.38
C VAL A 164 3.17 -17.39 3.36
N VAL A 165 2.31 -16.50 2.86
CA VAL A 165 1.12 -16.06 3.57
C VAL A 165 -0.07 -16.81 2.98
N ILE A 166 -0.93 -17.32 3.85
CA ILE A 166 -2.21 -17.93 3.49
C ILE A 166 -3.30 -17.15 4.20
N ASN A 167 -4.23 -16.62 3.43
CA ASN A 167 -5.43 -15.94 3.93
C ASN A 167 -6.65 -16.82 3.70
N ILE A 168 -7.40 -17.10 4.77
CA ILE A 168 -8.62 -17.91 4.73
C ILE A 168 -9.74 -17.04 5.29
N GLU A 169 -10.56 -16.51 4.38
CA GLU A 169 -11.73 -15.68 4.68
C GLU A 169 -12.92 -16.15 3.84
N ASN A 170 -13.40 -15.32 2.91
CA ASN A 170 -14.46 -15.67 1.93
C ASN A 170 -13.91 -16.49 0.75
N GLY A 171 -12.70 -17.00 0.88
CA GLY A 171 -11.95 -17.81 -0.07
C GLY A 171 -10.59 -18.17 0.53
N VAL A 172 -9.78 -18.85 -0.25
CA VAL A 172 -8.38 -19.18 0.12
C VAL A 172 -7.45 -18.46 -0.85
N GLY A 173 -6.70 -17.51 -0.32
CA GLY A 173 -5.67 -16.80 -1.06
C GLY A 173 -4.28 -17.09 -0.51
N SER A 174 -3.26 -16.99 -1.34
CA SER A 174 -1.89 -17.08 -0.85
C SER A 174 -0.94 -16.14 -1.57
N ALA A 175 0.17 -15.83 -0.91
CA ALA A 175 1.25 -15.05 -1.48
C ALA A 175 2.61 -15.69 -1.16
N LEU A 176 3.43 -15.79 -2.18
CA LEU A 176 4.78 -16.33 -2.11
C LEU A 176 5.79 -15.18 -2.00
N TYR A 177 6.56 -15.17 -0.92
CA TYR A 177 7.69 -14.24 -0.75
C TYR A 177 8.97 -15.07 -0.81
N LEU A 178 9.74 -14.90 -1.87
CA LEU A 178 10.91 -15.73 -2.17
C LEU A 178 12.12 -14.84 -2.47
N ASN A 179 13.26 -15.17 -1.90
CA ASN A 179 14.52 -14.44 -2.09
C ASN A 179 14.35 -12.92 -1.82
N ASN A 180 13.72 -12.58 -0.71
CA ASN A 180 13.39 -11.20 -0.32
C ASN A 180 12.50 -10.42 -1.31
N GLN A 181 11.70 -11.11 -2.12
CA GLN A 181 10.79 -10.49 -3.10
C GLN A 181 9.45 -11.20 -3.17
N ILE A 182 8.38 -10.43 -3.45
CA ILE A 182 7.08 -11.00 -3.82
C ILE A 182 7.21 -11.72 -5.15
N TYR A 183 6.88 -13.00 -5.17
CA TYR A 183 6.83 -13.79 -6.39
C TYR A 183 5.44 -13.67 -7.04
N ARG A 184 5.37 -13.04 -8.20
CA ARG A 184 4.10 -12.77 -8.91
C ARG A 184 3.80 -13.78 -10.02
N GLY A 185 4.82 -14.53 -10.47
CA GLY A 185 4.71 -15.38 -11.66
C GLY A 185 4.68 -14.56 -12.96
N THR A 186 4.66 -15.28 -14.08
CA THR A 186 4.70 -14.65 -15.41
C THR A 186 3.42 -13.86 -15.73
N HIS A 187 2.27 -14.35 -15.25
CA HIS A 187 0.94 -13.78 -15.52
C HIS A 187 0.24 -13.28 -14.25
N PHE A 188 1.01 -12.88 -13.24
CA PHE A 188 0.51 -12.38 -11.95
C PHE A 188 -0.35 -13.39 -11.16
N GLY A 189 -0.35 -14.68 -11.53
CA GLY A 189 -1.18 -15.70 -10.91
C GLY A 189 -0.45 -16.58 -9.88
N ALA A 190 0.78 -16.24 -9.47
CA ALA A 190 1.47 -17.03 -8.44
C ALA A 190 0.75 -16.90 -7.10
N GLY A 191 0.49 -18.04 -6.45
CA GLY A 191 -0.20 -18.06 -5.17
C GLY A 191 -1.72 -18.28 -5.26
N GLU A 192 -2.31 -18.37 -6.44
CA GLU A 192 -3.74 -18.63 -6.63
C GLU A 192 -4.08 -20.13 -6.40
N PHE A 193 -3.81 -20.63 -5.17
CA PHE A 193 -4.04 -22.05 -4.81
C PHE A 193 -5.50 -22.38 -4.49
N GLY A 194 -6.37 -21.39 -4.38
CA GLY A 194 -7.79 -21.56 -4.09
C GLY A 194 -8.66 -21.90 -5.31
N HIS A 195 -8.04 -22.07 -6.48
CA HIS A 195 -8.72 -22.37 -7.75
C HIS A 195 -8.32 -23.71 -8.32
#